data_dd8c83d5557fffaaa3ce653b8402188d
#
_entry.id   dd8c83d5557fffaaa3ce653b8402188d
#
_cell.length_a   1.000
_cell.length_b   1.000
_cell.length_c   1.000
_cell.angle_alpha   90.00
_cell.angle_beta   90.00
_cell.angle_gamma   90.00
#
_symmetry.space_group_name_H-M   'P 1'
#
loop_
_entity.id
_entity.type
_entity.pdbx_description
1 polymer ?
#
loop_
_entity_poly.entity_id
_entity_poly.type
_entity_poly.pdbx_seq_one_letter_code
_entity_poly.pdbx_strand_id
1 'polypeptide(L)'
;MANGLPAELTRLHQNDDYFIQRVAIMRDARTFLQGSAYDKLLIAHVYRDDRSKALLMVKDCVKIIEHSLKSQPQAKLIRQLERLTGVYDSIEANGNIRLQLLTLVA
;
A
#
# COMPACT_ATOMS: atom_id res chain seq x y z
N MET A 1 4.76 -6.97 31.59
CA MET A 1 5.43 -6.40 30.46
C MET A 1 6.92 -6.67 30.39
N ALA A 2 7.60 -6.46 31.49
CA ALA A 2 9.03 -6.71 31.51
C ALA A 2 9.37 -8.15 31.12
N ASN A 3 8.51 -9.06 31.43
CA ASN A 3 8.73 -10.48 31.12
C ASN A 3 8.82 -10.74 29.62
N GLY A 4 8.14 -9.96 28.81
CA GLY A 4 8.22 -10.14 27.37
C GLY A 4 9.31 -9.35 26.71
N LEU A 5 9.91 -8.42 27.44
CA LEU A 5 10.82 -7.47 26.86
C LEU A 5 12.04 -8.04 26.17
N PRO A 6 12.77 -9.00 26.76
CA PRO A 6 13.95 -9.51 26.06
C PRO A 6 13.64 -10.14 24.71
N ALA A 7 12.57 -10.94 24.66
CA ALA A 7 12.16 -11.53 23.40
C ALA A 7 11.62 -10.49 22.42
N GLU A 8 10.90 -9.52 22.95
CA GLU A 8 10.39 -8.42 22.13
C GLU A 8 11.51 -7.62 21.49
N LEU A 9 12.51 -7.24 22.30
CA LEU A 9 13.64 -6.49 21.80
C LEU A 9 14.42 -7.26 20.74
N THR A 10 14.63 -8.54 20.98
CA THR A 10 15.33 -9.39 20.03
C THR A 10 14.57 -9.48 18.73
N ARG A 11 13.25 -9.66 18.81
CA ARG A 11 12.41 -9.75 17.62
C ARG A 11 12.41 -8.43 16.84
N LEU A 12 12.27 -7.30 17.51
CA LEU A 12 12.30 -6.01 16.88
C LEU A 12 13.63 -5.76 16.18
N HIS A 13 14.71 -6.15 16.84
CA HIS A 13 16.04 -6.00 16.28
C HIS A 13 16.20 -6.84 15.01
N GLN A 14 15.73 -8.08 15.06
CA GLN A 14 15.81 -8.99 13.92
C GLN A 14 14.93 -8.55 12.77
N ASN A 15 13.82 -7.85 13.06
CA ASN A 15 12.85 -7.43 12.05
C ASN A 15 12.97 -5.95 11.71
N ASP A 16 14.11 -5.34 11.99
CA ASP A 16 14.33 -3.93 11.72
C ASP A 16 14.12 -3.61 10.23
N ASP A 17 14.68 -4.44 9.37
CA ASP A 17 14.55 -4.25 7.93
C ASP A 17 13.09 -4.36 7.49
N TYR A 18 12.36 -5.29 8.07
CA TYR A 18 10.95 -5.45 7.76
C TYR A 18 10.14 -4.21 8.19
N PHE A 19 10.43 -3.70 9.39
CA PHE A 19 9.76 -2.51 9.89
C PHE A 19 10.03 -1.30 8.98
N ILE A 20 11.27 -1.13 8.58
CA ILE A 20 11.66 -0.05 7.67
C ILE A 20 10.92 -0.19 6.34
N GLN A 21 10.83 -1.40 5.81
CA GLN A 21 10.10 -1.66 4.58
C GLN A 21 8.61 -1.30 4.72
N ARG A 22 8.00 -1.69 5.85
CA ARG A 22 6.59 -1.40 6.06
C ARG A 22 6.32 0.10 6.12
N VAL A 23 7.19 0.84 6.80
CA VAL A 23 7.06 2.29 6.86
C VAL A 23 7.20 2.92 5.48
N ALA A 24 8.15 2.44 4.70
CA ALA A 24 8.35 2.94 3.33
C ALA A 24 7.13 2.64 2.45
N ILE A 25 6.56 1.45 2.57
CA ILE A 25 5.38 1.07 1.79
C ILE A 25 4.18 1.94 2.17
N MET A 26 3.99 2.20 3.45
CA MET A 26 2.90 3.08 3.90
C MET A 26 3.06 4.49 3.38
N ARG A 27 4.29 5.00 3.35
CA ARG A 27 4.57 6.32 2.79
C ARG A 27 4.28 6.33 1.29
N ASP A 28 4.68 5.28 0.59
CA ASP A 28 4.42 5.17 -0.85
C ASP A 28 2.93 5.11 -1.13
N ALA A 29 2.16 4.43 -0.28
CA ALA A 29 0.71 4.36 -0.43
C ALA A 29 0.09 5.77 -0.34
N ARG A 30 0.53 6.55 0.63
CA ARG A 30 0.04 7.93 0.76
C ARG A 30 0.40 8.77 -0.44
N THR A 31 1.64 8.66 -0.90
CA THR A 31 2.09 9.40 -2.07
C THR A 31 1.32 8.96 -3.31
N PHE A 32 1.05 7.66 -3.44
CA PHE A 32 0.30 7.14 -4.57
C PHE A 32 -1.12 7.69 -4.60
N LEU A 33 -1.73 7.90 -3.45
CA LEU A 33 -3.09 8.44 -3.38
C LEU A 33 -3.13 9.95 -3.55
N GLN A 34 -2.13 10.65 -3.05
CA GLN A 34 -2.15 12.12 -2.97
C GLN A 34 -1.18 12.82 -3.90
N GLY A 35 -0.23 12.10 -4.46
CA GLY A 35 0.82 12.69 -5.27
C GLY A 35 0.37 13.00 -6.69
N SER A 36 1.27 13.59 -7.44
CA SER A 36 1.04 13.88 -8.85
C SER A 36 1.04 12.61 -9.69
N ALA A 37 0.63 12.74 -10.96
CA ALA A 37 0.71 11.60 -11.88
C ALA A 37 2.14 11.08 -12.00
N TYR A 38 3.12 11.98 -11.97
CA TYR A 38 4.52 11.59 -12.05
C TYR A 38 4.93 10.74 -10.85
N ASP A 39 4.53 11.15 -9.64
CA ASP A 39 4.81 10.40 -8.43
C ASP A 39 4.20 9.01 -8.50
N LYS A 40 2.96 8.92 -8.97
CA LYS A 40 2.26 7.63 -9.11
C LYS A 40 2.96 6.72 -10.11
N LEU A 41 3.43 7.29 -11.22
CA LEU A 41 4.17 6.52 -12.24
C LEU A 41 5.46 5.97 -11.66
N LEU A 42 6.19 6.77 -10.88
CA LEU A 42 7.42 6.30 -10.25
C LEU A 42 7.16 5.16 -9.28
N ILE A 43 6.10 5.27 -8.47
CA ILE A 43 5.75 4.23 -7.53
C ILE A 43 5.36 2.95 -8.26
N ALA A 44 4.56 3.06 -9.31
CA ALA A 44 4.20 1.89 -10.12
C ALA A 44 5.44 1.21 -10.68
N HIS A 45 6.43 1.98 -11.10
CA HIS A 45 7.68 1.45 -11.61
C HIS A 45 8.48 0.71 -10.52
N VAL A 46 8.54 1.29 -9.33
CA VAL A 46 9.27 0.69 -8.21
C VAL A 46 8.68 -0.67 -7.83
N TYR A 47 7.37 -0.80 -7.88
CA TYR A 47 6.70 -2.03 -7.44
C TYR A 47 6.46 -3.04 -8.56
N ARG A 48 6.91 -2.78 -9.76
CA ARG A 48 6.59 -3.60 -10.93
C ARG A 48 7.04 -5.06 -10.85
N ASP A 49 8.11 -5.32 -10.10
CA ASP A 49 8.70 -6.65 -10.03
C ASP A 49 8.50 -7.36 -8.69
N ASP A 50 7.76 -6.76 -7.79
CA ASP A 50 7.57 -7.35 -6.46
C ASP A 50 6.09 -7.40 -6.13
N ARG A 51 5.48 -8.57 -6.42
CA ARG A 51 4.04 -8.75 -6.20
C ARG A 51 3.65 -8.59 -4.73
N SER A 52 4.44 -9.17 -3.83
CA SER A 52 4.13 -9.10 -2.40
C SER A 52 4.11 -7.67 -1.90
N LYS A 53 5.10 -6.88 -2.27
CA LYS A 53 5.15 -5.47 -1.86
C LYS A 53 4.06 -4.65 -2.54
N ALA A 54 3.77 -4.94 -3.82
CA ALA A 54 2.71 -4.24 -4.53
C ALA A 54 1.36 -4.48 -3.85
N LEU A 55 1.08 -5.72 -3.47
CA LEU A 55 -0.15 -6.05 -2.78
C LEU A 55 -0.24 -5.35 -1.43
N LEU A 56 0.86 -5.28 -0.69
CA LEU A 56 0.88 -4.55 0.58
C LEU A 56 0.63 -3.06 0.38
N MET A 57 1.23 -2.48 -0.65
CA MET A 57 1.05 -1.06 -0.94
C MET A 57 -0.41 -0.75 -1.28
N VAL A 58 -1.03 -1.56 -2.14
CA VAL A 58 -2.43 -1.37 -2.51
C VAL A 58 -3.32 -1.58 -1.29
N LYS A 59 -3.02 -2.56 -0.46
CA LYS A 59 -3.78 -2.81 0.77
C LYS A 59 -3.69 -1.62 1.72
N ASP A 60 -2.53 -1.00 1.83
CA ASP A 60 -2.37 0.20 2.65
C ASP A 60 -3.19 1.36 2.07
N CYS A 61 -3.24 1.48 0.74
CA CYS A 61 -4.10 2.47 0.10
C CYS A 61 -5.56 2.25 0.46
N VAL A 62 -6.01 1.01 0.44
CA VAL A 62 -7.39 0.67 0.82
C VAL A 62 -7.67 1.11 2.25
N LYS A 63 -6.75 0.83 3.16
CA LYS A 63 -6.93 1.22 4.56
C LYS A 63 -7.00 2.72 4.74
N ILE A 64 -6.19 3.46 4.01
CA ILE A 64 -6.21 4.92 4.07
C ILE A 64 -7.56 5.45 3.60
N ILE A 65 -8.07 4.94 2.49
CA ILE A 65 -9.36 5.37 1.94
C ILE A 65 -10.49 4.99 2.91
N GLU A 66 -10.46 3.78 3.47
CA GLU A 66 -11.48 3.37 4.43
C GLU A 66 -11.52 4.29 5.64
N HIS A 67 -10.33 4.68 6.13
CA HIS A 67 -10.26 5.60 7.26
C HIS A 67 -10.84 6.97 6.89
N SER A 68 -10.54 7.45 5.70
CA SER A 68 -11.07 8.73 5.20
C SER A 68 -12.59 8.69 5.08
N LEU A 69 -13.14 7.55 4.64
CA LEU A 69 -14.58 7.39 4.49
C LEU A 69 -15.31 7.48 5.83
N LYS A 70 -14.67 7.04 6.91
CA LYS A 70 -15.28 7.15 8.23
C LYS A 70 -15.46 8.60 8.67
N SER A 71 -14.52 9.46 8.27
CA SER A 71 -14.54 10.88 8.61
C SER A 71 -15.39 11.68 7.65
N GLN A 72 -15.31 11.39 6.35
CA GLN A 72 -16.01 12.15 5.31
C GLN A 72 -16.45 11.20 4.21
N PRO A 73 -17.67 10.63 4.32
CA PRO A 73 -18.19 9.76 3.28
C PRO A 73 -18.41 10.55 1.99
N GLN A 74 -17.72 10.17 0.93
CA GLN A 74 -17.82 10.79 -0.38
C GLN A 74 -17.88 9.73 -1.46
N ALA A 75 -18.71 9.96 -2.47
CA ALA A 75 -18.85 9.01 -3.58
C ALA A 75 -17.52 8.79 -4.30
N LYS A 76 -16.69 9.84 -4.38
CA LYS A 76 -15.37 9.75 -5.00
C LYS A 76 -14.48 8.73 -4.29
N LEU A 77 -14.51 8.71 -2.96
CA LEU A 77 -13.71 7.78 -2.17
C LEU A 77 -14.21 6.35 -2.34
N ILE A 78 -15.52 6.18 -2.43
CA ILE A 78 -16.10 4.84 -2.65
C ILE A 78 -15.65 4.29 -4.00
N ARG A 79 -15.67 5.12 -5.05
CA ARG A 79 -15.21 4.69 -6.36
C ARG A 79 -13.71 4.36 -6.36
N GLN A 80 -12.92 5.15 -5.64
CA GLN A 80 -11.50 4.87 -5.48
C GLN A 80 -11.28 3.53 -4.79
N LEU A 81 -12.06 3.26 -3.75
CA LEU A 81 -11.96 2.00 -3.01
C LEU A 81 -12.26 0.82 -3.91
N GLU A 82 -13.32 0.93 -4.72
CA GLU A 82 -13.68 -0.13 -5.67
C GLU A 82 -12.56 -0.40 -6.67
N ARG A 83 -11.95 0.66 -7.20
CA ARG A 83 -10.86 0.53 -8.15
C ARG A 83 -9.63 -0.12 -7.51
N LEU A 84 -9.30 0.28 -6.30
CA LEU A 84 -8.17 -0.31 -5.56
C LEU A 84 -8.40 -1.79 -5.29
N THR A 85 -9.61 -2.16 -4.90
CA THR A 85 -9.96 -3.55 -4.65
C THR A 85 -9.83 -4.37 -5.92
N GLY A 86 -10.31 -3.84 -7.05
CA GLY A 86 -10.18 -4.50 -8.34
C GLY A 86 -8.73 -4.70 -8.75
N VAL A 87 -7.90 -3.70 -8.53
CA VAL A 87 -6.47 -3.78 -8.83
C VAL A 87 -5.79 -4.81 -7.93
N TYR A 88 -6.13 -4.83 -6.65
CA TYR A 88 -5.59 -5.82 -5.72
C TYR A 88 -5.89 -7.23 -6.20
N ASP A 89 -7.15 -7.49 -6.53
CA ASP A 89 -7.56 -8.82 -7.00
C ASP A 89 -6.84 -9.20 -8.29
N SER A 90 -6.68 -8.25 -9.22
CA SER A 90 -6.00 -8.51 -10.48
C SER A 90 -4.53 -8.84 -10.28
N ILE A 91 -3.85 -8.13 -9.39
CA ILE A 91 -2.45 -8.40 -9.08
C ILE A 91 -2.31 -9.74 -8.39
N GLU A 92 -3.20 -10.05 -7.46
CA GLU A 92 -3.19 -11.32 -6.77
C GLU A 92 -3.39 -12.49 -7.73
N ALA A 93 -4.19 -12.29 -8.76
CA ALA A 93 -4.47 -13.30 -9.78
C ALA A 93 -3.46 -13.30 -10.93
N ASN A 94 -2.23 -12.86 -10.66
CA ASN A 94 -1.12 -12.82 -11.63
C ASN A 94 -1.26 -11.75 -12.72
N GLY A 95 -2.03 -10.70 -12.47
CA GLY A 95 -2.07 -9.56 -13.38
C GLY A 95 -0.72 -8.85 -13.44
N ASN A 96 -0.47 -8.12 -14.53
CA ASN A 96 0.75 -7.32 -14.66
C ASN A 96 0.71 -6.18 -13.65
N ILE A 97 1.65 -6.18 -12.71
CA ILE A 97 1.65 -5.24 -11.60
C ILE A 97 1.67 -3.80 -12.10
N ARG A 98 2.60 -3.49 -13.00
CA ARG A 98 2.75 -2.13 -13.50
C ARG A 98 1.50 -1.65 -14.21
N LEU A 99 0.94 -2.49 -15.09
CA LEU A 99 -0.25 -2.11 -15.84
C LEU A 99 -1.45 -1.91 -14.93
N GLN A 100 -1.61 -2.78 -13.93
CA GLN A 100 -2.71 -2.64 -12.98
C GLN A 100 -2.58 -1.36 -12.17
N LEU A 101 -1.38 -1.06 -11.67
CA LEU A 101 -1.17 0.18 -10.93
C LEU A 101 -1.38 1.42 -11.81
N LEU A 102 -1.02 1.34 -13.09
CA LEU A 102 -1.21 2.45 -14.00
C LEU A 102 -2.69 2.78 -14.22
N THR A 103 -3.59 1.81 -14.07
CA THR A 103 -5.02 2.09 -14.18
C THR A 103 -5.51 3.04 -13.09
N LEU A 104 -4.77 3.15 -12.00
CA LEU A 104 -5.14 4.03 -10.89
C LEU A 104 -4.61 5.45 -11.07
N VAL A 105 -3.71 5.67 -12.03
CA VAL A 105 -3.10 6.98 -12.26
C VAL A 105 -4.08 7.94 -12.90
N ALA A 106 -4.89 7.44 -13.80
CA ALA A 106 -5.92 8.25 -14.45
C ALA A 106 -7.19 8.27 -13.59
#